data_3ece474afd5aa7fe0d4239fb1ec475f9
#
_entry.id   3ece474afd5aa7fe0d4239fb1ec475f9
#
_cell.length_a   1.000
_cell.length_b   1.000
_cell.length_c   1.000
_cell.angle_alpha   90.00
_cell.angle_beta   90.00
_cell.angle_gamma   90.00
#
_symmetry.space_group_name_H-M   'P 1'
#
loop_
_entity.id
_entity.type
_entity.pdbx_description
1 polymer ?
#
loop_
_entity_poly.entity_id
_entity_poly.type
_entity_poly.pdbx_seq_one_letter_code
_entity_poly.pdbx_strand_id
1 'polypeptide(L)'
;MGLWSAVLALGWPPPPVVGGALVWHAHELLLGFGLAAVAGFVLTAVPEFTQTAGASSRTARQLVALWLLGRLGFWLSGSVGWPALALAGAAHVALLGGLLALLLPALRTVAGQRHHAFGWALAGLLLLVAGFYADALRGAYSMRWLHAVLGLLMGRIAIALARISRRTANR
;
A
#
# COMPACT_ATOMS: atom_id res chain seq x y z
N MET A 1 0.36 -18.57 4.32
CA MET A 1 1.36 -19.27 5.18
C MET A 1 1.99 -20.47 4.45
N GLY A 2 1.23 -21.27 3.68
CA GLY A 2 1.71 -22.52 3.08
C GLY A 2 2.86 -22.40 2.06
N LEU A 3 2.92 -21.34 1.25
CA LEU A 3 3.98 -21.20 0.25
C LEU A 3 5.37 -21.01 0.87
N TRP A 4 5.47 -20.29 1.98
CA TRP A 4 6.71 -20.06 2.72
C TRP A 4 7.21 -21.29 3.42
N SER A 5 6.31 -22.05 4.05
CA SER A 5 6.66 -23.31 4.67
C SER A 5 7.20 -24.28 3.62
N ALA A 6 6.62 -24.30 2.42
CA ALA A 6 7.10 -25.11 1.31
C ALA A 6 8.47 -24.65 0.79
N VAL A 7 8.68 -23.32 0.60
CA VAL A 7 9.96 -22.77 0.15
C VAL A 7 11.08 -23.08 1.16
N LEU A 8 10.83 -22.90 2.46
CA LEU A 8 11.78 -23.22 3.51
C LEU A 8 12.01 -24.74 3.64
N ALA A 9 10.96 -25.56 3.49
CA ALA A 9 11.07 -27.02 3.53
C ALA A 9 11.87 -27.59 2.33
N LEU A 10 11.85 -26.89 1.19
CA LEU A 10 12.66 -27.20 0.01
C LEU A 10 14.12 -26.71 0.13
N GLY A 11 14.49 -26.10 1.26
CA GLY A 11 15.85 -25.61 1.50
C GLY A 11 16.22 -24.38 0.67
N TRP A 12 15.25 -23.68 0.09
CA TRP A 12 15.53 -22.45 -0.65
C TRP A 12 15.80 -21.31 0.33
N PRO A 13 16.92 -20.60 0.16
CA PRO A 13 17.21 -19.46 1.03
C PRO A 13 16.17 -18.36 0.78
N PRO A 14 15.78 -17.61 1.83
CA PRO A 14 14.95 -16.42 1.64
C PRO A 14 15.66 -15.46 0.69
N PRO A 15 14.90 -14.67 -0.13
CA PRO A 15 15.53 -13.72 -1.04
C PRO A 15 16.45 -12.79 -0.24
N PRO A 16 17.65 -12.47 -0.76
CA PRO A 16 18.60 -11.57 -0.10
C PRO A 16 18.06 -10.14 -0.18
N VAL A 17 17.15 -9.79 0.72
CA VAL A 17 16.57 -8.46 0.82
C VAL A 17 17.12 -7.73 2.03
N VAL A 18 17.18 -6.41 1.97
CA VAL A 18 17.54 -5.58 3.12
C VAL A 18 16.55 -5.78 4.28
N GLY A 19 17.06 -5.85 5.51
CA GLY A 19 16.24 -6.08 6.70
C GLY A 19 15.82 -7.53 6.95
N GLY A 20 16.16 -8.46 6.06
CA GLY A 20 15.95 -9.89 6.23
C GLY A 20 14.52 -10.37 5.99
N ALA A 21 14.28 -11.67 6.22
CA ALA A 21 13.03 -12.36 5.86
C ALA A 21 11.77 -11.78 6.53
N LEU A 22 11.87 -11.31 7.78
CA LEU A 22 10.74 -10.75 8.51
C LEU A 22 10.28 -9.42 7.90
N VAL A 23 11.23 -8.53 7.62
CA VAL A 23 10.95 -7.23 6.98
C VAL A 23 10.40 -7.45 5.58
N TRP A 24 10.99 -8.39 4.83
CA TRP A 24 10.50 -8.77 3.52
C TRP A 24 9.06 -9.28 3.56
N HIS A 25 8.74 -10.20 4.49
CA HIS A 25 7.38 -10.74 4.62
C HIS A 25 6.35 -9.63 4.95
N ALA A 26 6.68 -8.76 5.90
CA ALA A 26 5.82 -7.63 6.25
C ALA A 26 5.65 -6.63 5.09
N HIS A 27 6.74 -6.35 4.36
CA HIS A 27 6.72 -5.50 3.18
C HIS A 27 5.80 -6.09 2.09
N GLU A 28 5.95 -7.37 1.75
CA GLU A 28 5.11 -8.01 0.73
C GLU A 28 3.63 -8.09 1.13
N LEU A 29 3.36 -8.33 2.40
CA LEU A 29 1.98 -8.35 2.89
C LEU A 29 1.34 -6.96 2.80
N LEU A 30 2.05 -5.92 3.22
CA LEU A 30 1.50 -4.57 3.36
C LEU A 30 1.67 -3.73 2.09
N LEU A 31 2.88 -3.69 1.52
CA LEU A 31 3.17 -2.87 0.34
C LEU A 31 3.01 -3.65 -0.97
N GLY A 32 3.13 -4.96 -0.94
CA GLY A 32 2.74 -5.81 -2.05
C GLY A 32 1.22 -5.96 -2.13
N PHE A 33 0.63 -6.79 -1.27
CA PHE A 33 -0.80 -7.11 -1.30
C PHE A 33 -1.68 -5.93 -0.84
N GLY A 34 -1.36 -5.31 0.29
CA GLY A 34 -2.17 -4.24 0.88
C GLY A 34 -2.32 -3.03 -0.05
N LEU A 35 -1.23 -2.56 -0.68
CA LEU A 35 -1.32 -1.45 -1.65
C LEU A 35 -2.06 -1.83 -2.92
N ALA A 36 -1.95 -3.07 -3.40
CA ALA A 36 -2.75 -3.53 -4.55
C ALA A 36 -4.24 -3.50 -4.23
N ALA A 37 -4.65 -3.93 -3.03
CA ALA A 37 -6.04 -3.86 -2.58
C ALA A 37 -6.53 -2.41 -2.46
N VAL A 38 -5.72 -1.51 -1.89
CA VAL A 38 -6.04 -0.06 -1.81
C VAL A 38 -6.16 0.54 -3.20
N ALA A 39 -5.23 0.24 -4.11
CA ALA A 39 -5.28 0.73 -5.49
C ALA A 39 -6.53 0.22 -6.23
N GLY A 40 -6.84 -1.06 -6.10
CA GLY A 40 -8.07 -1.63 -6.66
C GLY A 40 -9.31 -0.91 -6.15
N PHE A 41 -9.41 -0.68 -4.84
CA PHE A 41 -10.51 0.06 -4.23
C PHE A 41 -10.64 1.50 -4.77
N VAL A 42 -9.53 2.23 -4.86
CA VAL A 42 -9.53 3.61 -5.41
C VAL A 42 -9.98 3.61 -6.87
N LEU A 43 -9.52 2.66 -7.67
CA LEU A 43 -9.82 2.62 -9.10
C LEU A 43 -11.26 2.19 -9.41
N THR A 44 -11.87 1.38 -8.57
CA THR A 44 -13.20 0.78 -8.84
C THR A 44 -14.30 1.40 -8.00
N ALA A 45 -14.16 1.38 -6.68
CA ALA A 45 -15.23 1.78 -5.77
C ALA A 45 -15.38 3.30 -5.63
N VAL A 46 -14.27 4.05 -5.65
CA VAL A 46 -14.33 5.51 -5.48
C VAL A 46 -15.14 6.21 -6.58
N PRO A 47 -14.92 5.95 -7.87
CA PRO A 47 -15.74 6.54 -8.94
C PRO A 47 -17.23 6.27 -8.78
N GLU A 48 -17.58 5.07 -8.31
CA GLU A 48 -18.98 4.67 -8.10
C GLU A 48 -19.62 5.46 -6.95
N PHE A 49 -18.94 5.62 -5.80
CA PHE A 49 -19.50 6.38 -4.66
C PHE A 49 -19.55 7.89 -4.90
N THR A 50 -18.62 8.41 -5.68
CA THR A 50 -18.48 9.86 -5.90
C THR A 50 -19.13 10.32 -7.20
N GLN A 51 -19.69 9.39 -7.97
CA GLN A 51 -20.31 9.65 -9.29
C GLN A 51 -19.35 10.39 -10.24
N THR A 52 -18.07 10.02 -10.19
CA THR A 52 -17.01 10.58 -11.04
C THR A 52 -16.57 9.58 -12.10
N ALA A 53 -15.93 10.07 -13.16
CA ALA A 53 -15.37 9.19 -14.18
C ALA A 53 -14.27 8.29 -13.59
N GLY A 54 -14.27 7.02 -13.98
CA GLY A 54 -13.21 6.07 -13.61
C GLY A 54 -11.85 6.42 -14.24
N ALA A 55 -10.80 5.88 -13.66
CA ALA A 55 -9.45 6.04 -14.20
C ALA A 55 -9.32 5.38 -15.59
N SER A 56 -8.54 6.01 -16.48
CA SER A 56 -8.26 5.43 -17.80
C SER A 56 -7.45 4.14 -17.69
N SER A 57 -7.58 3.25 -18.68
CA SER A 57 -6.75 2.03 -18.77
C SER A 57 -5.24 2.35 -18.79
N ARG A 58 -4.86 3.51 -19.33
CA ARG A 58 -3.46 3.99 -19.31
C ARG A 58 -3.01 4.28 -17.90
N THR A 59 -3.82 5.01 -17.13
CA THR A 59 -3.54 5.34 -15.72
C THR A 59 -3.45 4.07 -14.88
N ALA A 60 -4.40 3.13 -15.05
CA ALA A 60 -4.37 1.86 -14.33
C ALA A 60 -3.07 1.07 -14.61
N ARG A 61 -2.65 0.98 -15.89
CA ARG A 61 -1.38 0.32 -16.26
C ARG A 61 -0.16 1.01 -15.66
N GLN A 62 -0.14 2.34 -15.59
CA GLN A 62 0.95 3.10 -14.97
C GLN A 62 1.05 2.79 -13.47
N LEU A 63 -0.09 2.74 -12.76
CA LEU A 63 -0.12 2.38 -11.33
C LEU A 63 0.34 0.94 -11.11
N VAL A 64 -0.08 -0.01 -11.95
CA VAL A 64 0.41 -1.40 -11.89
C VAL A 64 1.92 -1.46 -12.15
N ALA A 65 2.44 -0.70 -13.11
CA ALA A 65 3.88 -0.64 -13.37
C ALA A 65 4.66 -0.08 -12.17
N LEU A 66 4.17 0.97 -11.53
CA LEU A 66 4.77 1.52 -10.30
C LEU A 66 4.74 0.50 -9.17
N TRP A 67 3.63 -0.21 -8.98
CA TRP A 67 3.53 -1.26 -7.98
C TRP A 67 4.53 -2.40 -8.22
N LEU A 68 4.68 -2.86 -9.46
CA LEU A 68 5.66 -3.88 -9.84
C LEU A 68 7.09 -3.38 -9.62
N LEU A 69 7.41 -2.16 -10.05
CA LEU A 69 8.73 -1.55 -9.84
C LEU A 69 9.08 -1.44 -8.36
N GLY A 70 8.12 -1.04 -7.52
CA GLY A 70 8.30 -0.98 -6.08
C GLY A 70 8.66 -2.34 -5.48
N ARG A 71 7.96 -3.39 -5.86
CA ARG A 71 8.24 -4.76 -5.40
C ARG A 71 9.57 -5.29 -5.91
N LEU A 72 9.81 -5.19 -7.22
CA LEU A 72 11.05 -5.68 -7.82
C LEU A 72 12.27 -4.95 -7.25
N GLY A 73 12.18 -3.63 -7.09
CA GLY A 73 13.25 -2.85 -6.47
C GLY A 73 13.54 -3.30 -5.04
N PHE A 74 12.50 -3.57 -4.23
CA PHE A 74 12.70 -4.09 -2.88
C PHE A 74 13.31 -5.49 -2.89
N TRP A 75 12.89 -6.39 -3.77
CA TRP A 75 13.45 -7.74 -3.90
C TRP A 75 14.92 -7.72 -4.32
N LEU A 76 15.31 -6.76 -5.16
CA LEU A 76 16.68 -6.61 -5.62
C LEU A 76 17.57 -5.84 -4.61
N SER A 77 16.99 -5.31 -3.53
CA SER A 77 17.70 -4.43 -2.60
C SER A 77 18.90 -5.09 -1.91
N GLY A 78 18.82 -6.41 -1.65
CA GLY A 78 19.93 -7.14 -1.05
C GLY A 78 21.10 -7.44 -2.01
N SER A 79 20.82 -7.47 -3.32
CA SER A 79 21.83 -7.75 -4.36
C SER A 79 22.41 -6.47 -4.97
N VAL A 80 21.57 -5.48 -5.24
CA VAL A 80 21.92 -4.20 -5.91
C VAL A 80 22.21 -3.10 -4.88
N GLY A 81 21.66 -3.23 -3.66
CA GLY A 81 21.86 -2.27 -2.59
C GLY A 81 20.93 -1.05 -2.67
N TRP A 82 21.45 0.09 -2.20
CA TRP A 82 20.68 1.32 -2.05
C TRP A 82 19.99 1.84 -3.33
N PRO A 83 20.53 1.67 -4.57
CA PRO A 83 19.81 2.16 -5.76
C PRO A 83 18.49 1.42 -5.99
N ALA A 84 18.48 0.11 -5.79
CA ALA A 84 17.25 -0.69 -5.90
C ALA A 84 16.24 -0.32 -4.82
N LEU A 85 16.71 -0.06 -3.60
CA LEU A 85 15.87 0.38 -2.49
C LEU A 85 15.29 1.78 -2.73
N ALA A 86 16.08 2.71 -3.27
CA ALA A 86 15.62 4.05 -3.64
C ALA A 86 14.56 3.98 -4.75
N LEU A 87 14.78 3.13 -5.77
CA LEU A 87 13.79 2.88 -6.82
C LEU A 87 12.48 2.33 -6.23
N ALA A 88 12.57 1.37 -5.32
CA ALA A 88 11.40 0.81 -4.64
C ALA A 88 10.62 1.89 -3.88
N GLY A 89 11.31 2.73 -3.12
CA GLY A 89 10.70 3.83 -2.37
C GLY A 89 10.05 4.86 -3.28
N ALA A 90 10.75 5.31 -4.31
CA ALA A 90 10.23 6.25 -5.29
C ALA A 90 8.98 5.71 -6.00
N ALA A 91 9.00 4.44 -6.39
CA ALA A 91 7.86 3.80 -7.07
C ALA A 91 6.62 3.68 -6.17
N HIS A 92 6.77 3.25 -4.91
CA HIS A 92 5.65 3.16 -3.96
C HIS A 92 5.11 4.54 -3.57
N VAL A 93 5.98 5.54 -3.37
CA VAL A 93 5.57 6.91 -3.09
C VAL A 93 4.84 7.50 -4.31
N ALA A 94 5.35 7.29 -5.53
CA ALA A 94 4.68 7.71 -6.76
C ALA A 94 3.33 7.01 -6.97
N LEU A 95 3.23 5.71 -6.64
CA LEU A 95 1.96 4.98 -6.67
C LEU A 95 0.92 5.63 -5.74
N LEU A 96 1.27 5.84 -4.47
CA LEU A 96 0.38 6.43 -3.48
C LEU A 96 0.03 7.89 -3.80
N GLY A 97 1.01 8.66 -4.29
CA GLY A 97 0.80 10.03 -4.78
C GLY A 97 -0.15 10.07 -5.97
N GLY A 98 -0.02 9.15 -6.91
CA GLY A 98 -0.92 8.99 -8.05
C GLY A 98 -2.34 8.61 -7.63
N LEU A 99 -2.49 7.67 -6.69
CA LEU A 99 -3.80 7.32 -6.12
C LEU A 99 -4.43 8.51 -5.39
N LEU A 100 -3.65 9.28 -4.64
CA LEU A 100 -4.13 10.49 -3.96
C LEU A 100 -4.55 11.57 -4.97
N ALA A 101 -3.78 11.77 -6.03
CA ALA A 101 -4.12 12.71 -7.10
C ALA A 101 -5.42 12.34 -7.82
N LEU A 102 -5.69 11.04 -8.02
CA LEU A 102 -6.96 10.55 -8.57
C LEU A 102 -8.13 10.74 -7.60
N LEU A 103 -7.87 10.58 -6.30
CA LEU A 103 -8.89 10.69 -5.26
C LEU A 103 -9.29 12.13 -4.98
N LEU A 104 -8.36 13.09 -5.00
CA LEU A 104 -8.60 14.48 -4.62
C LEU A 104 -9.75 15.17 -5.40
N PRO A 105 -9.85 15.07 -6.74
CA PRO A 105 -10.99 15.62 -7.46
C PRO A 105 -12.33 15.01 -7.05
N ALA A 106 -12.34 13.69 -6.85
CA ALA A 106 -13.54 12.97 -6.43
C ALA A 106 -14.02 13.42 -5.03
N LEU A 107 -13.11 13.69 -4.10
CA LEU A 107 -13.44 14.19 -2.76
C LEU A 107 -13.97 15.62 -2.75
N ARG A 108 -13.77 16.39 -3.80
CA ARG A 108 -14.32 17.78 -3.92
C ARG A 108 -15.78 17.79 -4.35
N THR A 109 -16.33 16.69 -4.84
CA THR A 109 -17.76 16.58 -5.16
C THR A 109 -18.60 16.53 -3.88
N VAL A 110 -19.88 16.91 -3.98
CA VAL A 110 -20.82 16.86 -2.83
C VAL A 110 -20.94 15.43 -2.29
N ALA A 111 -20.99 14.42 -3.18
CA ALA A 111 -21.00 13.00 -2.79
C ALA A 111 -19.68 12.59 -2.12
N GLY A 112 -18.56 13.11 -2.60
CA GLY A 112 -17.22 12.80 -2.10
C GLY A 112 -16.90 13.38 -0.74
N GLN A 113 -17.51 14.49 -0.35
CA GLN A 113 -17.24 15.15 0.94
C GLN A 113 -17.44 14.25 2.15
N ARG A 114 -18.34 13.29 2.07
CA ARG A 114 -18.60 12.29 3.12
C ARG A 114 -17.44 11.27 3.28
N HIS A 115 -16.51 11.25 2.33
CA HIS A 115 -15.42 10.27 2.24
C HIS A 115 -14.03 10.88 2.50
N HIS A 116 -13.92 12.13 2.98
CA HIS A 116 -12.64 12.81 3.28
C HIS A 116 -11.73 11.98 4.20
N ALA A 117 -12.30 11.23 5.14
CA ALA A 117 -11.53 10.36 6.02
C ALA A 117 -10.72 9.29 5.26
N PHE A 118 -11.14 8.92 4.03
CA PHE A 118 -10.37 8.01 3.18
C PHE A 118 -9.15 8.72 2.56
N GLY A 119 -9.31 9.99 2.15
CA GLY A 119 -8.19 10.82 1.68
C GLY A 119 -7.11 10.99 2.76
N TRP A 120 -7.51 11.28 4.00
CA TRP A 120 -6.57 11.34 5.13
C TRP A 120 -5.87 10.02 5.41
N ALA A 121 -6.58 8.89 5.29
CA ALA A 121 -5.97 7.58 5.44
C ALA A 121 -4.92 7.30 4.35
N LEU A 122 -5.22 7.65 3.10
CA LEU A 122 -4.27 7.49 1.99
C LEU A 122 -3.06 8.41 2.13
N ALA A 123 -3.26 9.66 2.57
CA ALA A 123 -2.16 10.58 2.88
C ALA A 123 -1.29 10.07 4.04
N GLY A 124 -1.90 9.55 5.10
CA GLY A 124 -1.19 8.90 6.20
C GLY A 124 -0.38 7.70 5.73
N LEU A 125 -0.96 6.86 4.86
CA LEU A 125 -0.26 5.71 4.27
C LEU A 125 0.96 6.16 3.45
N LEU A 126 0.82 7.22 2.64
CA LEU A 126 1.92 7.82 1.90
C LEU A 126 3.08 8.23 2.81
N LEU A 127 2.77 8.95 3.91
CA LEU A 127 3.78 9.40 4.88
C LEU A 127 4.47 8.23 5.58
N LEU A 128 3.72 7.20 5.97
CA LEU A 128 4.28 6.01 6.63
C LEU A 128 5.20 5.20 5.70
N VAL A 129 4.81 5.06 4.43
CA VAL A 129 5.63 4.38 3.43
C VAL A 129 6.88 5.21 3.11
N ALA A 130 6.77 6.52 2.95
CA ALA A 130 7.92 7.41 2.78
C ALA A 130 8.88 7.34 3.98
N GLY A 131 8.35 7.31 5.22
CA GLY A 131 9.13 7.15 6.44
C GLY A 131 9.88 5.82 6.49
N PHE A 132 9.23 4.71 6.10
CA PHE A 132 9.87 3.40 6.02
C PHE A 132 11.08 3.43 5.07
N TYR A 133 10.91 3.95 3.86
CA TYR A 133 12.01 4.00 2.90
C TYR A 133 13.09 5.02 3.28
N ALA A 134 12.73 6.13 3.89
CA ALA A 134 13.70 7.11 4.40
C ALA A 134 14.60 6.51 5.49
N ASP A 135 14.05 5.71 6.39
CA ASP A 135 14.83 4.99 7.40
C ASP A 135 15.64 3.85 6.78
N ALA A 136 15.03 3.08 5.88
CA ALA A 136 15.69 1.96 5.21
C ALA A 136 16.93 2.42 4.40
N LEU A 137 16.85 3.56 3.73
CA LEU A 137 17.99 4.16 3.00
C LEU A 137 19.12 4.62 3.94
N ARG A 138 18.84 4.81 5.23
CA ARG A 138 19.84 5.08 6.28
C ARG A 138 20.35 3.81 6.98
N GLY A 139 19.94 2.64 6.51
CA GLY A 139 20.28 1.35 7.11
C GLY A 139 19.42 0.97 8.34
N ALA A 140 18.37 1.74 8.64
CA ALA A 140 17.46 1.46 9.75
C ALA A 140 16.19 0.75 9.23
N TYR A 141 16.17 -0.55 9.27
CA TYR A 141 15.01 -1.37 8.81
C TYR A 141 13.97 -1.53 9.93
N SER A 142 13.40 -0.41 10.37
CA SER A 142 12.50 -0.38 11.51
C SER A 142 11.11 -0.92 11.16
N MET A 143 10.70 -1.99 11.82
CA MET A 143 9.35 -2.56 11.74
C MET A 143 8.25 -1.60 12.20
N ARG A 144 8.58 -0.55 12.97
CA ARG A 144 7.59 0.43 13.47
C ARG A 144 6.73 1.04 12.38
N TRP A 145 7.34 1.35 11.22
CA TRP A 145 6.61 1.92 10.08
C TRP A 145 5.63 0.92 9.47
N LEU A 146 6.05 -0.32 9.31
CA LEU A 146 5.18 -1.39 8.78
C LEU A 146 4.06 -1.73 9.76
N HIS A 147 4.31 -1.74 11.08
CA HIS A 147 3.26 -1.87 12.09
C HIS A 147 2.29 -0.68 12.06
N ALA A 148 2.77 0.55 11.85
CA ALA A 148 1.91 1.72 11.71
C ALA A 148 1.05 1.63 10.43
N VAL A 149 1.60 1.16 9.31
CA VAL A 149 0.83 0.87 8.07
C VAL A 149 -0.26 -0.17 8.36
N LEU A 150 0.09 -1.27 9.02
CA LEU A 150 -0.88 -2.30 9.41
C LEU A 150 -1.99 -1.72 10.30
N GLY A 151 -1.61 -0.96 11.33
CA GLY A 151 -2.57 -0.33 12.24
C GLY A 151 -3.54 0.62 11.52
N LEU A 152 -3.03 1.43 10.57
CA LEU A 152 -3.86 2.31 9.77
C LEU A 152 -4.86 1.53 8.89
N LEU A 153 -4.41 0.47 8.21
CA LEU A 153 -5.26 -0.37 7.36
C LEU A 153 -6.32 -1.11 8.19
N MET A 154 -5.92 -1.75 9.29
CA MET A 154 -6.84 -2.50 10.17
C MET A 154 -7.83 -1.58 10.88
N GLY A 155 -7.38 -0.42 11.36
CA GLY A 155 -8.25 0.58 11.98
C GLY A 155 -9.35 1.06 11.03
N ARG A 156 -9.04 1.26 9.76
CA ARG A 156 -10.05 1.63 8.74
C ARG A 156 -11.07 0.53 8.50
N ILE A 157 -10.63 -0.73 8.45
CA ILE A 157 -11.52 -1.89 8.29
C ILE A 157 -12.43 -2.00 9.52
N ALA A 158 -11.89 -1.90 10.73
CA ALA A 158 -12.66 -1.99 11.97
C ALA A 158 -13.75 -0.91 12.06
N ILE A 159 -13.43 0.35 11.70
CA ILE A 159 -14.40 1.45 11.67
C ILE A 159 -15.49 1.19 10.63
N ALA A 160 -15.17 0.66 9.45
CA ALA A 160 -16.13 0.33 8.42
C ALA A 160 -17.10 -0.77 8.89
N LEU A 161 -16.59 -1.84 9.49
CA LEU A 161 -17.39 -2.93 10.04
C LEU A 161 -18.30 -2.47 11.18
N ALA A 162 -17.80 -1.65 12.11
CA ALA A 162 -18.59 -1.09 13.20
C ALA A 162 -19.74 -0.21 12.71
N ARG A 163 -19.57 0.51 11.59
CA ARG A 163 -20.66 1.30 10.98
C ARG A 163 -21.73 0.41 10.35
N ILE A 164 -21.35 -0.70 9.73
CA ILE A 164 -22.28 -1.65 9.12
C ILE A 164 -23.12 -2.32 10.22
N SER A 165 -22.49 -2.84 11.27
CA SER A 165 -23.21 -3.54 12.37
C SER A 165 -24.19 -2.62 13.10
N ARG A 166 -23.86 -1.34 13.30
CA ARG A 166 -24.82 -0.38 13.88
C ARG A 166 -26.05 -0.14 13.00
N ARG A 167 -25.88 -0.15 11.67
CA ARG A 167 -27.00 0.03 10.73
C ARG A 167 -27.93 -1.19 10.71
N THR A 168 -27.40 -2.39 10.88
CA THR A 168 -28.20 -3.62 10.93
C THR A 168 -28.93 -3.79 12.26
N ALA A 169 -28.34 -3.33 13.37
CA ALA A 169 -28.98 -3.39 14.70
C ALA A 169 -30.14 -2.39 14.86
N ASN A 170 -30.22 -1.35 14.05
CA ASN A 170 -31.28 -0.31 14.11
C ASN A 170 -32.40 -0.53 13.08
N ARG A 171 -32.44 -1.70 12.42
CA ARG A 171 -33.54 -2.15 11.54
C ARG A 171 -34.36 -3.25 12.19
#